data_d167c8555f383ae7d34b821b4f235fca
#
_entry.id   d167c8555f383ae7d34b821b4f235fca
#
_cell.length_a   1.000
_cell.length_b   1.000
_cell.length_c   1.000
_cell.angle_alpha   90.00
_cell.angle_beta   90.00
_cell.angle_gamma   90.00
#
_symmetry.space_group_name_H-M   'P 1'
#
loop_
_entity.id
_entity.type
_entity.pdbx_description
1 polymer ?
#
loop_
_entity_poly.entity_id
_entity_poly.type
_entity_poly.pdbx_seq_one_letter_code
_entity_poly.pdbx_strand_id
1 'polypeptide(L)'
;MTDKDKKKKPAAAPEQADRSTELTAIKSDGEGVIQIANDVVSNIAGLAVMEIEGVSKLTGNITKELITKLGRKSLSKGIKLNFSGSELTVDVSIEVKFGYNIVEVSKSVQDRVKSNVNTMTGLKVSAVNVRVSGIDMDADDK
;
A
#
# COMPACT_ATOMS: atom_id res chain seq x y z
N MET A 1 -27.40 28.07 -11.28
CA MET A 1 -27.05 27.63 -11.22
C MET A 1 -26.65 27.02 -10.98
N THR A 2 -26.47 26.96 -11.00
CA THR A 2 -25.96 26.33 -10.77
C THR A 2 -25.54 25.64 -10.84
N ASP A 3 -25.44 25.27 -11.08
CA ASP A 3 -24.97 24.49 -11.23
C ASP A 3 -24.11 24.29 -11.12
N LYS A 4 -23.68 24.62 -11.22
CA LYS A 4 -22.79 24.54 -11.14
C LYS A 4 -22.38 24.10 -10.35
N ASP A 5 -22.23 24.05 -10.06
CA ASP A 5 -21.85 23.62 -9.34
C ASP A 5 -21.87 22.56 -9.25
N LYS A 6 -22.16 22.12 -9.59
CA LYS A 6 -22.15 21.12 -9.67
C LYS A 6 -21.30 20.61 -10.19
N LYS A 7 -20.76 20.87 -10.63
CA LYS A 7 -19.96 20.55 -11.22
C LYS A 7 -18.90 20.31 -10.63
N LYS A 8 -18.43 20.45 -10.14
CA LYS A 8 -17.41 20.32 -9.71
C LYS A 8 -17.32 19.51 -8.67
N LYS A 9 -17.76 19.41 -7.98
CA LYS A 9 -17.69 18.71 -7.01
C LYS A 9 -17.68 17.32 -7.12
N PRO A 10 -18.23 16.82 -7.88
CA PRO A 10 -18.30 15.43 -8.06
C PRO A 10 -16.99 14.79 -8.36
N ALA A 11 -16.15 15.51 -8.95
CA ALA A 11 -14.92 14.92 -9.33
C ALA A 11 -14.13 14.38 -8.19
N ALA A 12 -14.22 15.01 -7.07
CA ALA A 12 -13.42 14.57 -5.97
C ALA A 12 -13.88 13.27 -5.39
N ALA A 13 -15.14 13.11 -5.28
CA ALA A 13 -15.64 11.94 -4.63
C ALA A 13 -15.35 10.66 -5.37
N PRO A 14 -15.59 10.60 -6.65
CA PRO A 14 -15.34 9.36 -7.36
C PRO A 14 -13.90 8.94 -7.34
N GLU A 15 -13.02 9.89 -7.32
CA GLU A 15 -11.64 9.56 -7.34
C GLU A 15 -11.23 8.74 -6.19
N GLN A 16 -11.73 9.06 -5.02
CA GLN A 16 -11.33 8.32 -3.87
C GLN A 16 -11.94 6.96 -3.84
N ALA A 17 -13.12 6.84 -4.31
CA ALA A 17 -13.80 5.58 -4.25
C ALA A 17 -13.20 4.53 -5.12
N ASP A 18 -12.66 4.94 -6.25
CA ASP A 18 -12.24 3.96 -7.22
C ASP A 18 -10.77 3.82 -7.44
N ARG A 19 -9.98 4.34 -6.52
CA ARG A 19 -8.55 4.27 -6.75
C ARG A 19 -8.00 2.87 -6.87
N SER A 20 -8.60 1.94 -6.18
CA SER A 20 -8.07 0.58 -6.23
C SER A 20 -8.27 -0.07 -7.59
N THR A 21 -9.18 0.45 -8.40
CA THR A 21 -9.40 -0.14 -9.70
C THR A 21 -8.67 0.59 -10.82
N GLU A 22 -7.97 1.65 -10.50
CA GLU A 22 -7.21 2.35 -11.52
C GLU A 22 -6.07 1.49 -12.01
N LEU A 23 -5.68 1.70 -13.23
CA LEU A 23 -4.64 0.90 -13.86
C LEU A 23 -3.40 1.74 -14.11
N THR A 24 -2.27 1.12 -13.89
CA THR A 24 -0.99 1.74 -14.20
C THR A 24 -0.44 1.05 -15.44
N ALA A 25 -0.11 1.82 -16.43
CA ALA A 25 0.42 1.27 -17.67
C ALA A 25 1.93 1.14 -17.58
N ILE A 26 2.43 -0.02 -17.95
CA ILE A 26 3.85 -0.27 -17.99
C ILE A 26 4.24 -0.47 -19.43
N LYS A 27 5.19 0.32 -19.94
CA LYS A 27 5.57 0.24 -21.28
C LYS A 27 6.17 -1.07 -21.65
N SER A 28 5.82 -1.53 -22.82
CA SER A 28 6.34 -2.77 -23.30
C SER A 28 6.82 -2.52 -24.71
N ASP A 29 8.02 -2.84 -25.01
CA ASP A 29 8.65 -2.47 -26.26
C ASP A 29 8.00 -3.12 -27.45
N GLY A 30 7.10 -2.41 -28.08
CA GLY A 30 6.55 -2.87 -29.34
C GLY A 30 5.58 -4.02 -29.25
N GLU A 31 5.36 -4.54 -28.08
CA GLU A 31 4.49 -5.67 -27.95
C GLU A 31 3.10 -5.31 -27.48
N GLY A 32 2.88 -4.07 -27.13
CA GLY A 32 1.59 -3.64 -26.60
C GLY A 32 1.82 -2.97 -25.26
N VAL A 33 0.78 -2.89 -24.46
CA VAL A 33 0.85 -2.21 -23.18
C VAL A 33 0.43 -3.16 -22.09
N ILE A 34 1.18 -3.16 -21.01
CA ILE A 34 0.83 -3.96 -19.84
C ILE A 34 0.21 -3.01 -18.83
N GLN A 35 -0.97 -3.32 -18.36
CA GLN A 35 -1.64 -2.49 -17.37
C GLN A 35 -1.86 -3.30 -16.11
N ILE A 36 -1.55 -2.70 -14.98
CA ILE A 36 -1.67 -3.36 -13.68
C ILE A 36 -2.60 -2.54 -12.82
N ALA A 37 -3.59 -3.18 -12.24
CA ALA A 37 -4.52 -2.47 -11.36
C ALA A 37 -3.78 -1.99 -10.12
N ASN A 38 -4.14 -0.80 -9.65
CA ASN A 38 -3.50 -0.28 -8.44
C ASN A 38 -3.69 -1.20 -7.25
N ASP A 39 -4.80 -1.90 -7.22
CA ASP A 39 -5.05 -2.85 -6.16
C ASP A 39 -3.99 -3.96 -6.12
N VAL A 40 -3.50 -4.37 -7.28
CA VAL A 40 -2.46 -5.37 -7.34
C VAL A 40 -1.18 -4.84 -6.70
N VAL A 41 -0.83 -3.60 -7.00
CA VAL A 41 0.37 -3.00 -6.43
C VAL A 41 0.21 -2.85 -4.92
N SER A 42 -0.97 -2.42 -4.49
CA SER A 42 -1.22 -2.27 -3.06
C SER A 42 -1.13 -3.61 -2.34
N ASN A 43 -1.61 -4.67 -2.96
CA ASN A 43 -1.54 -5.98 -2.33
C ASN A 43 -0.10 -6.48 -2.23
N ILE A 44 0.69 -6.22 -3.25
CA ILE A 44 2.10 -6.59 -3.20
C ILE A 44 2.78 -5.85 -2.05
N ALA A 45 2.53 -4.56 -1.95
CA ALA A 45 3.14 -3.76 -0.88
C ALA A 45 2.66 -4.22 0.49
N GLY A 46 1.36 -4.45 0.62
CA GLY A 46 0.81 -4.86 1.91
C GLY A 46 1.34 -6.20 2.36
N LEU A 47 1.46 -7.14 1.43
CA LEU A 47 2.00 -8.43 1.76
C LEU A 47 3.46 -8.33 2.19
N ALA A 48 4.22 -7.48 1.51
CA ALA A 48 5.61 -7.26 1.86
C ALA A 48 5.72 -6.73 3.29
N VAL A 49 4.85 -5.80 3.64
CA VAL A 49 4.85 -5.22 4.98
C VAL A 49 4.56 -6.30 6.03
N MET A 50 3.58 -7.13 5.75
CA MET A 50 3.18 -8.13 6.72
C MET A 50 4.20 -9.26 6.88
N GLU A 51 5.15 -9.35 5.97
CA GLU A 51 6.21 -10.34 6.11
C GLU A 51 7.32 -9.90 7.04
N ILE A 52 7.35 -8.64 7.42
CA ILE A 52 8.43 -8.12 8.25
C ILE A 52 8.18 -8.52 9.71
N GLU A 53 9.19 -9.14 10.28
CA GLU A 53 9.11 -9.49 11.69
C GLU A 53 9.08 -8.20 12.48
N GLY A 54 8.23 -8.08 13.42
CA GLY A 54 8.08 -6.84 14.18
C GLY A 54 6.88 -6.03 13.78
N VAL A 55 6.31 -6.28 12.60
CA VAL A 55 5.09 -5.61 12.22
C VAL A 55 3.92 -6.43 12.74
N SER A 56 3.06 -5.78 13.53
CA SER A 56 1.90 -6.45 14.05
C SER A 56 0.75 -6.44 13.07
N LYS A 57 0.47 -5.28 12.53
CA LYS A 57 -0.64 -5.17 11.58
C LYS A 57 -0.56 -3.86 10.83
N LEU A 58 -1.32 -3.78 9.76
CA LEU A 58 -1.51 -2.54 9.03
C LEU A 58 -2.63 -1.76 9.69
N THR A 59 -2.58 -0.46 9.57
CA THR A 59 -3.64 0.40 10.08
C THR A 59 -4.95 -0.03 9.44
N GLY A 60 -6.01 -0.06 10.22
CA GLY A 60 -7.29 -0.55 9.73
C GLY A 60 -7.53 -1.98 10.16
N ASN A 61 -6.67 -2.47 11.07
CA ASN A 61 -6.85 -3.81 11.63
C ASN A 61 -6.61 -4.92 10.63
N ILE A 62 -5.67 -4.72 9.74
CA ILE A 62 -5.30 -5.77 8.81
C ILE A 62 -4.22 -6.61 9.45
N THR A 63 -4.56 -7.79 9.86
CA THR A 63 -3.65 -8.70 10.53
C THR A 63 -3.45 -9.93 9.67
N LYS A 64 -2.51 -10.76 10.04
CA LYS A 64 -2.29 -11.98 9.29
C LYS A 64 -3.50 -12.88 9.32
N GLU A 65 -4.21 -12.89 10.43
CA GLU A 65 -5.41 -13.68 10.50
C GLU A 65 -6.47 -13.20 9.55
N LEU A 66 -6.61 -11.89 9.43
CA LEU A 66 -7.60 -11.36 8.51
C LEU A 66 -7.24 -11.67 7.08
N ILE A 67 -5.95 -11.67 6.77
CA ILE A 67 -5.53 -12.02 5.44
C ILE A 67 -5.92 -13.45 5.13
N THR A 68 -5.74 -14.34 6.10
CA THR A 68 -6.10 -15.73 5.91
C THR A 68 -7.59 -15.90 5.67
N LYS A 69 -8.40 -15.17 6.45
CA LYS A 69 -9.84 -15.33 6.35
C LYS A 69 -10.44 -14.59 5.18
N LEU A 70 -10.03 -13.36 4.97
CA LEU A 70 -10.65 -12.50 3.97
C LEU A 70 -9.92 -12.43 2.66
N GLY A 71 -8.74 -13.02 2.62
CA GLY A 71 -7.94 -13.00 1.43
C GLY A 71 -7.13 -11.73 1.34
N ARG A 72 -6.41 -11.63 0.25
CA ARG A 72 -5.45 -10.55 0.11
C ARG A 72 -6.04 -9.21 -0.24
N LYS A 73 -7.31 -9.18 -0.55
CA LYS A 73 -7.93 -7.93 -0.88
C LYS A 73 -7.88 -6.92 0.24
N SER A 74 -7.87 -7.39 1.48
CA SER A 74 -7.87 -6.47 2.59
C SER A 74 -6.55 -5.77 2.78
N LEU A 75 -5.49 -6.24 2.13
CA LEU A 75 -4.18 -5.62 2.28
C LEU A 75 -4.14 -4.19 1.77
N SER A 76 -4.95 -3.88 0.80
CA SER A 76 -4.90 -2.54 0.23
C SER A 76 -5.38 -1.47 1.18
N LYS A 77 -6.08 -1.85 2.22
CA LYS A 77 -6.63 -0.85 3.13
C LYS A 77 -5.58 -0.08 3.91
N GLY A 78 -4.45 -0.66 4.14
CA GLY A 78 -3.40 0.02 4.88
C GLY A 78 -2.34 0.66 4.02
N ILE A 79 -2.56 0.66 2.73
CA ILE A 79 -1.56 1.11 1.77
C ILE A 79 -2.16 2.21 0.91
N LYS A 80 -1.39 3.26 0.68
CA LYS A 80 -1.78 4.31 -0.22
C LYS A 80 -0.72 4.47 -1.28
N LEU A 81 -1.14 4.59 -2.50
CA LEU A 81 -0.22 4.75 -3.62
C LEU A 81 -0.36 6.13 -4.21
N ASN A 82 0.77 6.76 -4.49
CA ASN A 82 0.78 8.06 -5.12
C ASN A 82 1.70 8.00 -6.32
N PHE A 83 1.14 8.19 -7.48
CA PHE A 83 1.92 8.15 -8.72
C PHE A 83 2.28 9.55 -9.15
N SER A 84 3.51 9.72 -9.57
CA SER A 84 3.97 10.99 -10.07
C SER A 84 4.81 10.69 -11.29
N GLY A 85 4.21 10.84 -12.46
CA GLY A 85 4.88 10.44 -13.69
C GLY A 85 5.10 8.95 -13.67
N SER A 86 6.33 8.54 -13.82
CA SER A 86 6.63 7.12 -13.81
C SER A 86 7.10 6.63 -12.46
N GLU A 87 7.03 7.50 -11.45
CA GLU A 87 7.49 7.12 -10.13
C GLU A 87 6.35 6.89 -9.20
N LEU A 88 6.59 6.09 -8.19
CA LEU A 88 5.57 5.70 -7.25
C LEU A 88 6.05 5.96 -5.84
N THR A 89 5.20 6.57 -5.03
CA THR A 89 5.44 6.70 -3.61
C THR A 89 4.39 5.84 -2.90
N VAL A 90 4.84 5.04 -1.95
CA VAL A 90 3.94 4.17 -1.21
C VAL A 90 3.87 4.64 0.23
N ASP A 91 2.67 4.87 0.72
CA ASP A 91 2.47 5.25 2.12
C ASP A 91 1.91 4.06 2.87
N VAL A 92 2.55 3.71 3.96
CA VAL A 92 2.19 2.55 4.76
C VAL A 92 1.97 2.97 6.19
N SER A 93 0.89 2.52 6.80
CA SER A 93 0.65 2.77 8.22
C SER A 93 0.60 1.45 8.95
N ILE A 94 1.40 1.31 9.99
CA ILE A 94 1.55 0.03 10.68
C ILE A 94 1.53 0.20 12.19
N GLU A 95 1.34 -0.92 12.86
CA GLU A 95 1.62 -1.03 14.29
C GLU A 95 2.78 -1.99 14.44
N VAL A 96 3.68 -1.65 15.36
CA VAL A 96 4.87 -2.43 15.60
C VAL A 96 4.69 -3.20 16.90
N LYS A 97 5.19 -4.42 16.96
CA LYS A 97 5.12 -5.22 18.17
C LYS A 97 6.01 -4.62 19.23
N PHE A 98 5.54 -4.66 20.46
CA PHE A 98 6.32 -4.16 21.58
C PHE A 98 7.64 -4.94 21.68
N GLY A 99 8.71 -4.26 21.92
CA GLY A 99 10.01 -4.89 22.07
C GLY A 99 10.90 -4.82 20.85
N TYR A 100 10.35 -4.44 19.73
CA TYR A 100 11.16 -4.30 18.52
C TYR A 100 11.62 -2.87 18.35
N ASN A 101 12.74 -2.70 17.69
CA ASN A 101 13.24 -1.36 17.40
C ASN A 101 12.42 -0.76 16.27
N ILE A 102 11.71 0.31 16.56
CA ILE A 102 10.77 0.89 15.61
C ILE A 102 11.44 1.34 14.33
N VAL A 103 12.60 1.99 14.46
CA VAL A 103 13.27 2.51 13.27
C VAL A 103 13.77 1.37 12.40
N GLU A 104 14.27 0.32 13.00
CA GLU A 104 14.77 -0.80 12.21
C GLU A 104 13.66 -1.54 11.53
N VAL A 105 12.53 -1.72 12.22
CA VAL A 105 11.39 -2.35 11.60
C VAL A 105 10.92 -1.51 10.41
N SER A 106 10.88 -0.19 10.60
CA SER A 106 10.43 0.70 9.53
C SER A 106 11.37 0.65 8.33
N LYS A 107 12.67 0.57 8.58
CA LYS A 107 13.60 0.46 7.47
C LYS A 107 13.45 -0.83 6.73
N SER A 108 13.20 -1.91 7.45
CA SER A 108 12.97 -3.20 6.80
C SER A 108 11.72 -3.16 5.93
N VAL A 109 10.68 -2.46 6.42
CA VAL A 109 9.47 -2.30 5.64
C VAL A 109 9.77 -1.52 4.36
N GLN A 110 10.52 -0.44 4.48
CA GLN A 110 10.85 0.36 3.30
C GLN A 110 11.59 -0.46 2.28
N ASP A 111 12.57 -1.22 2.71
CA ASP A 111 13.36 -2.01 1.79
C ASP A 111 12.55 -3.12 1.14
N ARG A 112 11.74 -3.79 1.93
CA ARG A 112 10.98 -4.92 1.40
C ARG A 112 9.91 -4.46 0.43
N VAL A 113 9.21 -3.38 0.75
CA VAL A 113 8.18 -2.87 -0.14
C VAL A 113 8.80 -2.42 -1.45
N LYS A 114 9.89 -1.66 -1.36
CA LYS A 114 10.52 -1.15 -2.56
C LYS A 114 11.00 -2.28 -3.44
N SER A 115 11.64 -3.25 -2.84
CA SER A 115 12.19 -4.38 -3.57
C SER A 115 11.10 -5.22 -4.22
N ASN A 116 10.07 -5.57 -3.46
CA ASN A 116 9.03 -6.45 -3.98
C ASN A 116 8.21 -5.79 -5.08
N VAL A 117 7.87 -4.53 -4.90
CA VAL A 117 7.10 -3.82 -5.91
C VAL A 117 7.91 -3.70 -7.20
N ASN A 118 9.17 -3.32 -7.06
CA ASN A 118 10.02 -3.17 -8.23
C ASN A 118 10.22 -4.49 -8.94
N THR A 119 10.49 -5.55 -8.18
CA THR A 119 10.75 -6.86 -8.77
C THR A 119 9.54 -7.41 -9.49
N MET A 120 8.36 -7.22 -8.91
CA MET A 120 7.18 -7.85 -9.47
C MET A 120 6.50 -7.02 -10.54
N THR A 121 6.64 -5.71 -10.50
CA THR A 121 5.93 -4.86 -11.44
C THR A 121 6.83 -4.04 -12.35
N GLY A 122 8.07 -3.88 -11.95
CA GLY A 122 8.98 -3.02 -12.71
C GLY A 122 8.79 -1.55 -12.41
N LEU A 123 7.84 -1.19 -11.57
CA LEU A 123 7.62 0.21 -11.24
C LEU A 123 8.74 0.71 -10.36
N LYS A 124 9.11 1.96 -10.57
CA LYS A 124 10.14 2.56 -9.77
C LYS A 124 9.51 3.18 -8.53
N VAL A 125 9.86 2.67 -7.37
CA VAL A 125 9.36 3.20 -6.12
C VAL A 125 10.37 4.24 -5.63
N SER A 126 9.97 5.50 -5.63
CA SER A 126 10.89 6.55 -5.25
C SER A 126 10.97 6.72 -3.74
N ALA A 127 9.92 6.38 -3.04
CA ALA A 127 9.92 6.50 -1.58
C ALA A 127 8.86 5.60 -0.98
N VAL A 128 9.14 5.10 0.20
CA VAL A 128 8.15 4.38 0.98
C VAL A 128 8.07 5.11 2.31
N ASN A 129 6.92 5.72 2.58
CA ASN A 129 6.74 6.47 3.80
C ASN A 129 6.05 5.57 4.81
N VAL A 130 6.69 5.34 5.93
CA VAL A 130 6.15 4.45 6.95
C VAL A 130 5.68 5.28 8.12
N ARG A 131 4.43 5.07 8.49
CA ARG A 131 3.87 5.73 9.65
C ARG A 131 3.61 4.68 10.71
N VAL A 132 4.21 4.83 11.87
CA VAL A 132 3.97 3.91 12.96
C VAL A 132 2.90 4.52 13.83
N SER A 133 1.70 3.97 13.75
CA SER A 133 0.56 4.56 14.43
C SER A 133 0.33 4.01 15.83
N GLY A 134 1.03 2.96 16.19
CA GLY A 134 0.87 2.43 17.53
C GLY A 134 1.79 1.27 17.80
N ILE A 135 1.81 0.86 19.03
CA ILE A 135 2.60 -0.28 19.48
C ILE A 135 1.62 -1.34 19.97
N ASP A 136 1.81 -2.53 19.48
CA ASP A 136 0.96 -3.64 19.89
C ASP A 136 1.57 -4.29 21.11
N MET A 137 0.99 -4.03 22.26
CA MET A 137 1.53 -4.50 23.51
C MET A 137 1.25 -5.97 23.76
N ASP A 138 0.32 -6.52 23.03
CA ASP A 138 -0.07 -7.90 23.25
C ASP A 138 0.52 -8.90 22.28
N ALA A 139 1.23 -8.41 21.30
CA ALA A 139 1.67 -9.26 20.22
C ALA A 139 2.65 -10.33 20.64
N ASP A 140 3.41 -10.04 21.67
CA ASP A 140 4.38 -10.95 22.09
C ASP A 140 3.87 -12.03 22.93
N ASP A 141 2.68 -12.02 23.32
CA ASP A 141 2.15 -12.98 24.19
C ASP A 141 1.89 -14.26 23.56
N LYS A 142 2.33 -14.47 22.51
CA LYS A 142 2.06 -15.62 21.87
C LYS A 142 3.07 -16.41 21.77
#